data_583422bc2c1998894471a6ca8a5072d1
#
_entry.id   583422bc2c1998894471a6ca8a5072d1
#
_cell.length_a   1.000
_cell.length_b   1.000
_cell.length_c   1.000
_cell.angle_alpha   90.00
_cell.angle_beta   90.00
_cell.angle_gamma   90.00
#
_symmetry.space_group_name_H-M   'P 1'
#
loop_
_entity.id
_entity.type
_entity.pdbx_description
1 polymer ?
#
loop_
_entity_poly.entity_id
_entity_poly.type
_entity_poly.pdbx_seq_one_letter_code
_entity_poly.pdbx_strand_id
1 'polypeptide(L)'
;KEVDEARAKRMALRRRYKIQDVIQRRQVLLVQVVKEERGNKGAALTTYLSLAGRYTVLMPNSSHGGGISRKISSASDRKRLKQVVSSLSLPRAMGLIVRTAGLSRTKTEIKRDFDYLARLWDEIRERTLGSSAPSLIHSDSDLIKRAIRDIYNREIEEVVVEGEEGYKLAKQFMKLLMPSHARRVKQYSDPVPMFQRYGAEDQLKAMYDPMVQLKSGGYLVINPTEALVSIDINSGRSTKEHNIEQTALHTNLEAAREIARQLRLRDMAGLVVIDFIDQEHHSNTRKVERAMKDALKNDRARIQVGRISSFGLMEMSRQRLRTGVLEATTRE
;
A
#
# COMPACT_ATOMS: atom_id res chain seq x y z
N LYS A 1 26.25 24.20 -3.12
CA LYS A 1 25.97 25.40 -2.32
C LYS A 1 24.96 26.31 -3.02
N GLU A 2 25.21 26.80 -4.26
CA GLU A 2 24.28 27.69 -4.99
C GLU A 2 22.88 27.08 -5.19
N VAL A 3 22.79 25.78 -5.49
CA VAL A 3 21.50 25.05 -5.64
C VAL A 3 20.74 24.98 -4.32
N ASP A 4 21.44 24.80 -3.21
CA ASP A 4 20.83 24.73 -1.88
C ASP A 4 20.38 26.11 -1.41
N GLU A 5 21.14 27.17 -1.71
CA GLU A 5 20.75 28.54 -1.42
C GLU A 5 19.55 29.00 -2.25
N ALA A 6 19.51 28.66 -3.54
CA ALA A 6 18.35 28.94 -4.40
C ALA A 6 17.11 28.22 -3.91
N ARG A 7 17.28 26.97 -3.41
CA ARG A 7 16.20 26.18 -2.81
C ARG A 7 15.70 26.79 -1.51
N ALA A 8 16.62 27.24 -0.63
CA ALA A 8 16.27 27.89 0.63
C ALA A 8 15.53 29.21 0.38
N LYS A 9 15.99 30.05 -0.56
CA LYS A 9 15.34 31.32 -0.96
C LYS A 9 13.91 31.04 -1.51
N ARG A 10 13.74 29.99 -2.33
CA ARG A 10 12.44 29.61 -2.87
C ARG A 10 11.49 29.10 -1.79
N MET A 11 11.99 28.34 -0.82
CA MET A 11 11.19 27.89 0.34
C MET A 11 10.79 29.07 1.24
N ALA A 12 11.67 30.03 1.46
CA ALA A 12 11.39 31.24 2.23
C ALA A 12 10.31 32.11 1.56
N LEU A 13 10.36 32.23 0.23
CA LEU A 13 9.34 32.93 -0.55
C LEU A 13 7.97 32.27 -0.42
N ARG A 14 7.91 30.91 -0.56
CA ARG A 14 6.66 30.15 -0.42
C ARG A 14 6.00 30.31 0.95
N ARG A 15 6.77 30.47 2.02
CA ARG A 15 6.25 30.65 3.38
C ARG A 15 5.65 32.06 3.63
N ARG A 16 5.95 33.01 2.76
CA ARG A 16 5.42 34.37 2.86
C ARG A 16 3.99 34.52 2.37
N TYR A 17 3.57 33.62 1.49
CA TYR A 17 2.22 33.64 0.90
C TYR A 17 1.29 32.69 1.63
N LYS A 18 0.14 33.18 2.03
CA LYS A 18 -0.99 32.34 2.48
C LYS A 18 -1.75 31.81 1.28
N ILE A 19 -2.53 30.77 1.47
CA ILE A 19 -3.32 30.17 0.40
C ILE A 19 -4.31 31.21 -0.21
N GLN A 20 -4.82 32.14 0.58
CA GLN A 20 -5.72 33.21 0.16
C GLN A 20 -5.05 34.23 -0.75
N ASP A 21 -3.70 34.37 -0.68
CA ASP A 21 -2.95 35.32 -1.48
C ASP A 21 -2.73 34.78 -2.91
N VAL A 22 -2.78 33.46 -3.10
CA VAL A 22 -2.44 32.79 -4.37
C VAL A 22 -3.64 32.16 -5.05
N ILE A 23 -4.71 31.86 -4.32
CA ILE A 23 -5.97 31.31 -4.86
C ILE A 23 -7.06 32.35 -4.72
N GLN A 24 -7.62 32.78 -5.87
CA GLN A 24 -8.66 33.77 -5.91
C GLN A 24 -10.05 33.15 -5.93
N ARG A 25 -11.04 33.93 -5.46
CA ARG A 25 -12.44 33.54 -5.53
C ARG A 25 -12.88 33.30 -6.98
N ARG A 26 -13.60 32.21 -7.23
CA ARG A 26 -14.04 31.74 -8.56
C ARG A 26 -12.92 31.27 -9.49
N GLN A 27 -11.71 31.12 -9.00
CA GLN A 27 -10.64 30.49 -9.78
C GLN A 27 -10.89 28.98 -9.90
N VAL A 28 -10.83 28.48 -11.14
CA VAL A 28 -10.94 27.04 -11.42
C VAL A 28 -9.57 26.39 -11.23
N LEU A 29 -9.52 25.32 -10.47
CA LEU A 29 -8.31 24.55 -10.15
C LEU A 29 -8.54 23.09 -10.42
N LEU A 30 -7.50 22.39 -10.87
CA LEU A 30 -7.44 20.94 -10.83
C LEU A 30 -6.85 20.51 -9.50
N VAL A 31 -7.62 19.79 -8.70
CA VAL A 31 -7.23 19.31 -7.38
C VAL A 31 -7.29 17.78 -7.32
N GLN A 32 -6.37 17.19 -6.56
CA GLN A 32 -6.37 15.75 -6.29
C GLN A 32 -6.75 15.50 -4.83
N VAL A 33 -7.67 14.58 -4.60
CA VAL A 33 -7.99 14.08 -3.27
C VAL A 33 -6.88 13.13 -2.82
N VAL A 34 -6.15 13.48 -1.77
CA VAL A 34 -5.07 12.69 -1.18
C VAL A 34 -5.58 11.76 -0.09
N LYS A 35 -6.56 12.25 0.66
CA LYS A 35 -7.26 11.49 1.70
C LYS A 35 -8.73 11.83 1.64
N GLU A 36 -9.56 10.82 1.73
CA GLU A 36 -11.00 10.95 1.85
C GLU A 36 -11.38 11.61 3.17
N GLU A 37 -12.56 12.19 3.24
CA GLU A 37 -13.12 12.71 4.47
C GLU A 37 -13.31 11.58 5.49
N ARG A 38 -13.17 11.90 6.77
CA ARG A 38 -13.31 10.95 7.86
C ARG A 38 -13.88 11.62 9.09
N GLY A 39 -15.05 11.17 9.52
CA GLY A 39 -15.77 11.76 10.64
C GLY A 39 -15.98 13.25 10.36
N ASN A 40 -15.55 14.09 11.30
CA ASN A 40 -15.65 15.56 11.17
C ASN A 40 -14.47 16.20 10.41
N LYS A 41 -13.54 15.39 9.88
CA LYS A 41 -12.40 15.88 9.10
C LYS A 41 -12.73 15.86 7.61
N GLY A 42 -12.68 17.01 6.97
CA GLY A 42 -12.82 17.12 5.52
C GLY A 42 -11.69 16.41 4.76
N ALA A 43 -11.91 16.20 3.47
CA ALA A 43 -10.94 15.59 2.58
C ALA A 43 -9.64 16.41 2.51
N ALA A 44 -8.50 15.73 2.40
CA ALA A 44 -7.21 16.39 2.16
C ALA A 44 -6.99 16.53 0.66
N LEU A 45 -6.84 17.77 0.20
CA LEU A 45 -6.67 18.13 -1.20
C LEU A 45 -5.26 18.64 -1.47
N THR A 46 -4.80 18.47 -2.70
CA THR A 46 -3.54 19.04 -3.19
C THR A 46 -3.69 19.50 -4.64
N THR A 47 -2.94 20.52 -5.01
CA THR A 47 -2.76 20.93 -6.41
C THR A 47 -1.52 20.29 -7.04
N TYR A 48 -0.65 19.67 -6.26
CA TYR A 48 0.48 18.89 -6.75
C TYR A 48 0.02 17.48 -7.12
N LEU A 49 -0.22 17.25 -8.40
CA LEU A 49 -0.77 16.00 -8.88
C LEU A 49 0.26 14.89 -8.89
N SER A 50 -0.20 13.66 -8.63
CA SER A 50 0.61 12.45 -8.71
C SER A 50 -0.22 11.33 -9.35
N LEU A 51 0.28 10.78 -10.44
CA LEU A 51 -0.33 9.66 -11.16
C LEU A 51 0.47 8.39 -10.90
N ALA A 52 -0.16 7.41 -10.31
CA ALA A 52 0.49 6.17 -9.93
C ALA A 52 0.45 5.15 -11.06
N GLY A 53 1.62 4.76 -11.57
CA GLY A 53 1.82 3.60 -12.41
C GLY A 53 2.18 2.38 -11.59
N ARG A 54 2.52 1.30 -12.28
CA ARG A 54 2.97 0.08 -11.64
C ARG A 54 4.37 0.23 -11.02
N TYR A 55 5.31 0.76 -11.79
CA TYR A 55 6.73 0.90 -11.44
C TYR A 55 7.14 2.32 -11.11
N THR A 56 6.35 3.29 -11.51
CA THR A 56 6.65 4.71 -11.37
C THR A 56 5.47 5.51 -10.85
N VAL A 57 5.75 6.71 -10.38
CA VAL A 57 4.74 7.75 -10.09
C VAL A 57 5.15 8.98 -10.86
N LEU A 58 4.27 9.47 -11.72
CA LEU A 58 4.46 10.72 -12.47
C LEU A 58 3.88 11.89 -11.69
N MET A 59 4.66 12.93 -11.52
CA MET A 59 4.23 14.21 -10.96
C MET A 59 4.27 15.27 -12.07
N PRO A 60 3.14 15.50 -12.75
CA PRO A 60 3.14 16.27 -13.99
C PRO A 60 3.38 17.78 -13.78
N ASN A 61 3.16 18.28 -12.59
CA ASN A 61 3.31 19.71 -12.24
C ASN A 61 4.27 19.97 -11.08
N SER A 62 5.24 19.06 -10.84
CA SER A 62 6.24 19.22 -9.78
C SER A 62 7.64 18.94 -10.29
N SER A 63 8.39 20.00 -10.60
CA SER A 63 9.79 19.92 -11.05
C SER A 63 10.78 19.42 -9.98
N HIS A 64 10.35 19.31 -8.71
CA HIS A 64 11.20 18.94 -7.56
C HIS A 64 11.05 17.47 -7.15
N GLY A 65 10.22 16.71 -7.82
CA GLY A 65 9.78 15.42 -7.37
C GLY A 65 10.46 14.22 -8.04
N GLY A 66 11.50 14.38 -8.82
CA GLY A 66 12.20 13.25 -9.43
C GLY A 66 13.03 12.47 -8.41
N GLY A 67 13.00 11.13 -8.47
CA GLY A 67 13.82 10.33 -7.57
C GLY A 67 13.53 8.85 -7.57
N ILE A 68 14.05 8.20 -6.55
CA ILE A 68 13.89 6.76 -6.32
C ILE A 68 13.31 6.59 -4.92
N SER A 69 12.37 5.68 -4.79
CA SER A 69 11.71 5.36 -3.52
C SER A 69 12.74 5.24 -2.39
N ARG A 70 12.43 5.84 -1.23
CA ARG A 70 13.28 5.74 -0.03
C ARG A 70 13.37 4.32 0.52
N LYS A 71 12.42 3.45 0.17
CA LYS A 71 12.42 2.03 0.54
C LYS A 71 13.50 1.22 -0.22
N ILE A 72 14.07 1.75 -1.29
CA ILE A 72 15.20 1.14 -2.01
C ILE A 72 16.49 1.62 -1.34
N SER A 73 17.11 0.77 -0.54
CA SER A 73 18.30 1.09 0.24
C SER A 73 19.62 0.87 -0.51
N SER A 74 19.66 -0.05 -1.49
CA SER A 74 20.86 -0.40 -2.26
C SER A 74 21.37 0.78 -3.09
N ALA A 75 22.62 1.20 -2.84
CA ALA A 75 23.24 2.32 -3.55
C ALA A 75 23.44 2.02 -5.04
N SER A 76 23.81 0.78 -5.39
CA SER A 76 23.98 0.32 -6.78
C SER A 76 22.67 0.38 -7.56
N ASP A 77 21.58 -0.13 -6.97
CA ASP A 77 20.25 -0.08 -7.58
C ASP A 77 19.76 1.35 -7.76
N ARG A 78 19.98 2.20 -6.76
CA ARG A 78 19.65 3.62 -6.86
C ARG A 78 20.40 4.31 -7.99
N LYS A 79 21.70 4.01 -8.19
CA LYS A 79 22.51 4.55 -9.29
C LYS A 79 21.97 4.08 -10.64
N ARG A 80 21.72 2.78 -10.79
CA ARG A 80 21.13 2.19 -12.00
C ARG A 80 19.77 2.83 -12.35
N LEU A 81 18.87 2.92 -11.37
CA LEU A 81 17.55 3.50 -11.60
C LEU A 81 17.59 4.99 -11.91
N LYS A 82 18.54 5.75 -11.34
CA LYS A 82 18.78 7.15 -11.72
C LYS A 82 19.16 7.27 -13.18
N GLN A 83 20.04 6.40 -13.67
CA GLN A 83 20.43 6.36 -15.08
C GLN A 83 19.25 6.04 -16.00
N VAL A 84 18.38 5.11 -15.59
CA VAL A 84 17.16 4.81 -16.33
C VAL A 84 16.25 6.04 -16.40
N VAL A 85 15.97 6.71 -15.27
CA VAL A 85 15.12 7.91 -15.23
C VAL A 85 15.73 9.04 -16.08
N SER A 86 17.04 9.30 -15.98
CA SER A 86 17.70 10.34 -16.76
C SER A 86 17.70 10.07 -18.27
N SER A 87 17.55 8.80 -18.68
CA SER A 87 17.43 8.41 -20.10
C SER A 87 15.99 8.54 -20.64
N LEU A 88 15.02 8.81 -19.78
CA LEU A 88 13.66 9.15 -20.19
C LEU A 88 13.61 10.66 -20.47
N SER A 89 13.09 11.04 -21.62
CA SER A 89 12.96 12.46 -21.99
C SER A 89 11.85 13.15 -21.16
N LEU A 90 12.12 13.34 -19.87
CA LEU A 90 11.17 14.02 -18.97
C LEU A 90 11.19 15.54 -19.22
N PRO A 91 10.01 16.18 -19.40
CA PRO A 91 9.91 17.62 -19.39
C PRO A 91 10.42 18.22 -18.05
N ARG A 92 11.04 19.38 -18.09
CA ARG A 92 11.62 20.05 -16.89
C ARG A 92 10.61 20.33 -15.78
N ALA A 93 9.35 20.48 -16.14
CA ALA A 93 8.25 20.74 -15.20
C ALA A 93 7.72 19.47 -14.52
N MET A 94 8.15 18.29 -14.96
CA MET A 94 7.65 17.01 -14.45
C MET A 94 8.67 16.32 -13.57
N GLY A 95 8.18 15.59 -12.56
CA GLY A 95 8.96 14.68 -11.73
C GLY A 95 8.52 13.23 -11.93
N LEU A 96 9.44 12.29 -11.80
CA LEU A 96 9.18 10.86 -11.83
C LEU A 96 9.84 10.18 -10.65
N ILE A 97 9.09 9.39 -9.88
CA ILE A 97 9.62 8.57 -8.79
C ILE A 97 9.52 7.11 -9.19
N VAL A 98 10.63 6.36 -9.08
CA VAL A 98 10.62 4.91 -9.25
C VAL A 98 10.18 4.25 -7.94
N ARG A 99 9.14 3.42 -8.00
CA ARG A 99 8.58 2.64 -6.89
C ARG A 99 9.43 1.40 -6.59
N THR A 100 9.25 0.79 -5.42
CA THR A 100 9.92 -0.47 -5.04
C THR A 100 9.66 -1.61 -6.04
N ALA A 101 8.46 -1.67 -6.61
CA ALA A 101 8.11 -2.64 -7.66
C ALA A 101 8.97 -2.50 -8.94
N GLY A 102 9.58 -1.34 -9.16
CA GLY A 102 10.49 -1.09 -10.29
C GLY A 102 11.93 -1.52 -10.03
N LEU A 103 12.27 -2.00 -8.81
CA LEU A 103 13.64 -2.31 -8.41
C LEU A 103 14.36 -3.24 -9.39
N SER A 104 13.73 -4.35 -9.78
CA SER A 104 14.32 -5.38 -10.65
C SER A 104 13.83 -5.29 -12.11
N ARG A 105 13.29 -4.14 -12.51
CA ARG A 105 12.71 -3.96 -13.84
C ARG A 105 13.73 -3.42 -14.83
N THR A 106 13.50 -3.76 -16.10
CA THR A 106 14.31 -3.28 -17.22
C THR A 106 13.96 -1.82 -17.56
N LYS A 107 14.86 -1.14 -18.26
CA LYS A 107 14.61 0.20 -18.80
C LYS A 107 13.33 0.24 -19.65
N THR A 108 13.11 -0.78 -20.48
CA THR A 108 11.94 -0.89 -21.36
C THR A 108 10.64 -0.98 -20.58
N GLU A 109 10.61 -1.75 -19.47
CA GLU A 109 9.44 -1.87 -18.62
C GLU A 109 9.12 -0.54 -17.91
N ILE A 110 10.14 0.12 -17.37
CA ILE A 110 9.99 1.43 -16.71
C ILE A 110 9.54 2.51 -17.72
N LYS A 111 10.12 2.49 -18.95
CA LYS A 111 9.71 3.40 -20.02
C LYS A 111 8.24 3.20 -20.41
N ARG A 112 7.80 1.96 -20.56
CA ARG A 112 6.40 1.65 -20.90
C ARG A 112 5.43 2.17 -19.84
N ASP A 113 5.77 2.02 -18.56
CA ASP A 113 4.97 2.53 -17.46
C ASP A 113 4.91 4.07 -17.47
N PHE A 114 6.03 4.72 -17.75
CA PHE A 114 6.09 6.17 -17.95
C PHE A 114 5.26 6.63 -19.14
N ASP A 115 5.39 5.97 -20.30
CA ASP A 115 4.64 6.31 -21.53
C ASP A 115 3.11 6.18 -21.30
N TYR A 116 2.69 5.19 -20.49
CA TYR A 116 1.30 5.07 -20.06
C TYR A 116 0.85 6.27 -19.22
N LEU A 117 1.66 6.67 -18.22
CA LEU A 117 1.33 7.79 -17.35
C LEU A 117 1.35 9.14 -18.09
N ALA A 118 2.23 9.31 -19.05
CA ALA A 118 2.27 10.50 -19.90
C ALA A 118 0.98 10.65 -20.73
N ARG A 119 0.51 9.56 -21.34
CA ARG A 119 -0.76 9.54 -22.07
C ARG A 119 -1.96 9.81 -21.16
N LEU A 120 -1.97 9.19 -19.97
CA LEU A 120 -3.01 9.44 -18.98
C LEU A 120 -3.05 10.92 -18.56
N TRP A 121 -1.89 11.55 -18.43
CA TRP A 121 -1.82 12.99 -18.13
C TRP A 121 -2.40 13.83 -19.26
N ASP A 122 -2.11 13.50 -20.51
CA ASP A 122 -2.65 14.20 -21.67
C ASP A 122 -4.19 14.05 -21.73
N GLU A 123 -4.72 12.85 -21.47
CA GLU A 123 -6.17 12.62 -21.37
C GLU A 123 -6.82 13.45 -20.24
N ILE A 124 -6.17 13.55 -19.08
CA ILE A 124 -6.65 14.37 -17.96
C ILE A 124 -6.70 15.84 -18.36
N ARG A 125 -5.66 16.34 -19.05
CA ARG A 125 -5.61 17.71 -19.54
C ARG A 125 -6.76 18.02 -20.53
N GLU A 126 -6.93 17.15 -21.51
CA GLU A 126 -8.01 17.30 -22.52
C GLU A 126 -9.40 17.32 -21.87
N ARG A 127 -9.67 16.38 -20.96
CA ARG A 127 -10.93 16.35 -20.22
C ARG A 127 -11.13 17.60 -19.36
N THR A 128 -10.07 18.07 -18.72
CA THR A 128 -10.13 19.29 -17.91
C THR A 128 -10.54 20.49 -18.74
N LEU A 129 -9.93 20.66 -19.91
CA LEU A 129 -10.24 21.76 -20.83
C LEU A 129 -11.64 21.68 -21.41
N GLY A 130 -12.19 20.49 -21.61
CA GLY A 130 -13.54 20.26 -22.12
C GLY A 130 -14.64 20.22 -21.06
N SER A 131 -14.30 20.40 -19.78
CA SER A 131 -15.23 20.25 -18.65
C SER A 131 -15.57 21.58 -17.99
N SER A 132 -16.77 21.67 -17.41
CA SER A 132 -17.18 22.78 -16.56
C SER A 132 -17.01 22.40 -15.08
N ALA A 133 -16.47 23.32 -14.28
CA ALA A 133 -16.32 23.11 -12.85
C ALA A 133 -17.65 23.29 -12.09
N PRO A 134 -17.92 22.49 -11.02
CA PRO A 134 -17.16 21.37 -10.53
C PRO A 134 -17.41 20.08 -11.33
N SER A 135 -16.38 19.28 -11.61
CA SER A 135 -16.50 18.04 -12.38
C SER A 135 -15.43 17.02 -11.97
N LEU A 136 -15.79 15.74 -11.94
CA LEU A 136 -14.85 14.64 -11.75
C LEU A 136 -14.10 14.38 -13.06
N ILE A 137 -12.82 14.71 -13.11
CA ILE A 137 -11.99 14.55 -14.31
C ILE A 137 -11.44 13.15 -14.45
N HIS A 138 -10.88 12.61 -13.36
CA HIS A 138 -10.26 11.28 -13.33
C HIS A 138 -10.47 10.62 -11.99
N SER A 139 -10.78 9.33 -12.01
CA SER A 139 -10.85 8.49 -10.80
C SER A 139 -9.95 7.28 -10.95
N ASP A 140 -9.15 7.01 -9.92
CA ASP A 140 -8.31 5.81 -9.81
C ASP A 140 -9.00 4.72 -8.95
N SER A 141 -10.33 4.72 -8.93
CA SER A 141 -11.15 3.84 -8.08
C SER A 141 -11.38 2.45 -8.66
N ASP A 142 -11.01 2.20 -9.91
CA ASP A 142 -11.20 0.91 -10.56
C ASP A 142 -10.41 -0.20 -9.84
N LEU A 143 -11.15 -1.15 -9.23
CA LEU A 143 -10.60 -2.24 -8.44
C LEU A 143 -9.67 -3.14 -9.27
N ILE A 144 -10.04 -3.45 -10.51
CA ILE A 144 -9.29 -4.35 -11.39
C ILE A 144 -7.95 -3.71 -11.76
N LYS A 145 -7.97 -2.44 -12.18
CA LYS A 145 -6.75 -1.69 -12.51
C LYS A 145 -5.83 -1.56 -11.30
N ARG A 146 -6.39 -1.24 -10.13
CA ARG A 146 -5.62 -1.15 -8.88
C ARG A 146 -5.01 -2.49 -8.48
N ALA A 147 -5.75 -3.59 -8.57
CA ALA A 147 -5.24 -4.92 -8.26
C ALA A 147 -4.07 -5.31 -9.19
N ILE A 148 -4.22 -5.13 -10.49
CA ILE A 148 -3.15 -5.40 -11.47
C ILE A 148 -1.95 -4.49 -11.24
N ARG A 149 -2.16 -3.21 -10.96
CA ARG A 149 -1.09 -2.25 -10.74
C ARG A 149 -0.30 -2.51 -9.47
N ASP A 150 -0.98 -2.79 -8.36
CA ASP A 150 -0.39 -2.74 -7.03
C ASP A 150 -0.17 -4.11 -6.38
N ILE A 151 -1.00 -5.11 -6.69
CA ILE A 151 -0.97 -6.43 -6.04
C ILE A 151 -0.32 -7.49 -6.93
N TYR A 152 -0.63 -7.47 -8.23
CA TYR A 152 -0.13 -8.48 -9.16
C TYR A 152 1.40 -8.52 -9.17
N ASN A 153 1.96 -9.74 -9.13
CA ASN A 153 3.40 -9.99 -9.24
C ASN A 153 3.67 -11.24 -10.11
N ARG A 154 4.94 -11.61 -10.31
CA ARG A 154 5.32 -12.74 -11.17
C ARG A 154 4.94 -14.11 -10.60
N GLU A 155 4.76 -14.21 -9.29
CA GLU A 155 4.40 -15.44 -8.58
C GLU A 155 2.92 -15.79 -8.76
N ILE A 156 2.10 -14.81 -9.17
CA ILE A 156 0.68 -15.01 -9.46
C ILE A 156 0.55 -15.75 -10.79
N GLU A 157 -0.03 -16.92 -10.76
CA GLU A 157 -0.19 -17.80 -11.91
C GLU A 157 -1.30 -17.32 -12.84
N GLU A 158 -2.43 -16.90 -12.26
CA GLU A 158 -3.58 -16.40 -13.02
C GLU A 158 -4.33 -15.27 -12.32
N VAL A 159 -5.02 -14.47 -13.12
CA VAL A 159 -5.94 -13.42 -12.70
C VAL A 159 -7.30 -13.80 -13.25
N VAL A 160 -8.16 -14.28 -12.39
CA VAL A 160 -9.51 -14.72 -12.76
C VAL A 160 -10.47 -13.57 -12.57
N VAL A 161 -11.28 -13.27 -13.60
CA VAL A 161 -12.20 -12.14 -13.61
C VAL A 161 -13.60 -12.61 -14.03
N GLU A 162 -14.56 -12.33 -13.17
CA GLU A 162 -15.97 -12.59 -13.45
C GLU A 162 -16.58 -11.42 -14.24
N GLY A 163 -17.42 -11.75 -15.20
CA GLY A 163 -18.05 -10.80 -16.11
C GLY A 163 -17.19 -10.42 -17.33
N GLU A 164 -17.86 -10.28 -18.47
CA GLU A 164 -17.19 -10.06 -19.76
C GLU A 164 -16.47 -8.70 -19.83
N GLU A 165 -17.12 -7.65 -19.35
CA GLU A 165 -16.55 -6.30 -19.36
C GLU A 165 -15.32 -6.18 -18.47
N GLY A 166 -15.41 -6.73 -17.23
CA GLY A 166 -14.29 -6.78 -16.30
C GLY A 166 -13.12 -7.58 -16.88
N TYR A 167 -13.38 -8.71 -17.51
CA TYR A 167 -12.36 -9.51 -18.18
C TYR A 167 -11.66 -8.74 -19.32
N LYS A 168 -12.43 -8.08 -20.19
CA LYS A 168 -11.89 -7.25 -21.29
C LYS A 168 -11.00 -6.15 -20.74
N LEU A 169 -11.49 -5.42 -19.72
CA LEU A 169 -10.73 -4.36 -19.04
C LEU A 169 -9.42 -4.87 -18.45
N ALA A 170 -9.49 -5.96 -17.69
CA ALA A 170 -8.32 -6.58 -17.06
C ALA A 170 -7.28 -6.99 -18.10
N LYS A 171 -7.72 -7.64 -19.16
CA LYS A 171 -6.85 -8.12 -20.24
C LYS A 171 -6.19 -7.00 -21.01
N GLN A 172 -6.95 -5.94 -21.33
CA GLN A 172 -6.42 -4.76 -22.00
C GLN A 172 -5.39 -4.04 -21.13
N PHE A 173 -5.70 -3.84 -19.85
CA PHE A 173 -4.80 -3.17 -18.92
C PHE A 173 -3.53 -3.98 -18.68
N MET A 174 -3.65 -5.31 -18.51
CA MET A 174 -2.50 -6.20 -18.41
C MET A 174 -1.64 -6.17 -19.68
N LYS A 175 -2.25 -6.18 -20.86
CA LYS A 175 -1.55 -6.07 -22.15
C LYS A 175 -0.81 -4.76 -22.29
N LEU A 176 -1.37 -3.68 -21.75
CA LEU A 176 -0.75 -2.35 -21.78
C LEU A 176 0.50 -2.28 -20.91
N LEU A 177 0.44 -2.82 -19.67
CA LEU A 177 1.54 -2.76 -18.71
C LEU A 177 2.54 -3.90 -18.88
N MET A 178 2.06 -5.14 -19.10
CA MET A 178 2.85 -6.37 -19.15
C MET A 178 2.32 -7.31 -20.23
N PRO A 179 2.60 -7.07 -21.51
CA PRO A 179 2.03 -7.82 -22.63
C PRO A 179 2.20 -9.34 -22.52
N SER A 180 3.38 -9.80 -22.08
CA SER A 180 3.68 -11.24 -21.91
C SER A 180 2.81 -11.93 -20.85
N HIS A 181 2.23 -11.16 -19.93
CA HIS A 181 1.38 -11.68 -18.85
C HIS A 181 -0.13 -11.63 -19.19
N ALA A 182 -0.53 -11.04 -20.31
CA ALA A 182 -1.94 -10.94 -20.71
C ALA A 182 -2.63 -12.33 -20.83
N ARG A 183 -1.87 -13.39 -21.11
CA ARG A 183 -2.37 -14.78 -21.15
C ARG A 183 -2.81 -15.33 -19.78
N ARG A 184 -2.32 -14.74 -18.70
CA ARG A 184 -2.68 -15.12 -17.32
C ARG A 184 -4.05 -14.59 -16.88
N VAL A 185 -4.60 -13.62 -17.62
CA VAL A 185 -5.97 -13.12 -17.36
C VAL A 185 -6.95 -14.12 -17.96
N LYS A 186 -7.78 -14.72 -17.10
CA LYS A 186 -8.79 -15.71 -17.43
C LYS A 186 -10.18 -15.18 -17.13
N GLN A 187 -11.12 -15.53 -17.97
CA GLN A 187 -12.53 -15.27 -17.70
C GLN A 187 -13.08 -16.38 -16.80
N TYR A 188 -13.83 -15.98 -15.77
CA TYR A 188 -14.55 -16.90 -14.91
C TYR A 188 -15.88 -17.27 -15.54
N SER A 189 -16.19 -18.57 -15.59
CA SER A 189 -17.42 -19.08 -16.23
C SER A 189 -18.09 -20.21 -15.44
N ASP A 190 -17.66 -20.44 -14.20
CA ASP A 190 -18.24 -21.47 -13.32
C ASP A 190 -19.60 -20.96 -12.76
N PRO A 191 -20.64 -21.81 -12.59
CA PRO A 191 -21.92 -21.42 -12.01
C PRO A 191 -21.85 -21.04 -10.52
N VAL A 192 -20.83 -21.52 -9.79
CA VAL A 192 -20.62 -21.11 -8.40
C VAL A 192 -20.00 -19.73 -8.37
N PRO A 193 -20.51 -18.74 -7.59
CA PRO A 193 -19.94 -17.40 -7.50
C PRO A 193 -18.43 -17.43 -7.19
N MET A 194 -17.65 -16.60 -7.89
CA MET A 194 -16.19 -16.66 -7.85
C MET A 194 -15.62 -16.51 -6.44
N PHE A 195 -16.09 -15.57 -5.65
CA PHE A 195 -15.58 -15.35 -4.30
C PHE A 195 -15.94 -16.47 -3.33
N GLN A 196 -17.07 -17.12 -3.53
CA GLN A 196 -17.42 -18.32 -2.79
C GLN A 196 -16.51 -19.48 -3.17
N ARG A 197 -16.30 -19.71 -4.46
CA ARG A 197 -15.42 -20.77 -5.00
C ARG A 197 -14.00 -20.70 -4.43
N TYR A 198 -13.45 -19.51 -4.32
CA TYR A 198 -12.10 -19.28 -3.81
C TYR A 198 -12.05 -18.97 -2.30
N GLY A 199 -13.15 -19.15 -1.57
CA GLY A 199 -13.22 -18.96 -0.12
C GLY A 199 -12.99 -17.52 0.34
N ALA A 200 -13.18 -16.53 -0.55
CA ALA A 200 -12.99 -15.13 -0.20
C ALA A 200 -14.11 -14.62 0.72
N GLU A 201 -15.33 -15.10 0.55
CA GLU A 201 -16.48 -14.73 1.40
C GLU A 201 -16.29 -15.23 2.84
N ASP A 202 -15.77 -16.44 3.04
CA ASP A 202 -15.49 -16.97 4.37
C ASP A 202 -14.40 -16.17 5.07
N GLN A 203 -13.36 -15.76 4.34
CA GLN A 203 -12.33 -14.88 4.88
C GLN A 203 -12.88 -13.50 5.23
N LEU A 204 -13.80 -12.96 4.43
CA LEU A 204 -14.47 -11.70 4.72
C LEU A 204 -15.29 -11.79 6.01
N LYS A 205 -16.06 -12.86 6.19
CA LYS A 205 -16.80 -13.12 7.45
C LYS A 205 -15.85 -13.22 8.64
N ALA A 206 -14.76 -13.98 8.50
CA ALA A 206 -13.78 -14.17 9.56
C ALA A 206 -13.07 -12.86 9.98
N MET A 207 -13.07 -11.82 9.13
CA MET A 207 -12.50 -10.52 9.50
C MET A 207 -13.27 -9.78 10.60
N TYR A 208 -14.53 -10.14 10.83
CA TYR A 208 -15.36 -9.58 11.92
C TYR A 208 -15.18 -10.31 13.25
N ASP A 209 -14.61 -11.52 13.22
CA ASP A 209 -14.34 -12.29 14.44
C ASP A 209 -13.06 -11.76 15.11
N PRO A 210 -13.10 -11.40 16.40
CA PRO A 210 -11.89 -11.03 17.14
C PRO A 210 -10.93 -12.20 17.31
N MET A 211 -11.41 -13.44 17.28
CA MET A 211 -10.60 -14.64 17.45
C MET A 211 -10.06 -15.15 16.11
N VAL A 212 -8.77 -15.46 16.05
CA VAL A 212 -8.09 -16.02 14.89
C VAL A 212 -7.37 -17.31 15.30
N GLN A 213 -7.79 -18.43 14.76
CA GLN A 213 -7.16 -19.73 15.01
C GLN A 213 -5.80 -19.85 14.31
N LEU A 214 -4.83 -20.41 15.01
CA LEU A 214 -3.53 -20.78 14.47
C LEU A 214 -3.52 -22.26 14.11
N LYS A 215 -2.71 -22.66 13.14
CA LYS A 215 -2.60 -24.04 12.68
C LYS A 215 -2.10 -25.00 13.76
N SER A 216 -1.28 -24.50 14.68
CA SER A 216 -0.75 -25.28 15.82
C SER A 216 -1.79 -25.60 16.88
N GLY A 217 -2.97 -24.95 16.86
CA GLY A 217 -4.01 -25.05 17.87
C GLY A 217 -4.01 -23.89 18.87
N GLY A 218 -3.06 -22.97 18.78
CA GLY A 218 -3.13 -21.67 19.44
C GLY A 218 -4.11 -20.73 18.76
N TYR A 219 -4.29 -19.54 19.33
CA TYR A 219 -5.17 -18.54 18.75
C TYR A 219 -4.74 -17.12 19.14
N LEU A 220 -5.16 -16.15 18.32
CA LEU A 220 -5.01 -14.72 18.58
C LEU A 220 -6.37 -14.16 19.00
N VAL A 221 -6.36 -13.14 19.86
CA VAL A 221 -7.51 -12.30 20.13
C VAL A 221 -7.15 -10.87 19.74
N ILE A 222 -7.88 -10.31 18.77
CA ILE A 222 -7.62 -9.01 18.19
C ILE A 222 -8.74 -8.06 18.57
N ASN A 223 -8.47 -7.09 19.44
CA ASN A 223 -9.43 -6.14 19.95
C ASN A 223 -9.04 -4.70 19.58
N PRO A 224 -9.74 -4.07 18.64
CA PRO A 224 -9.59 -2.64 18.41
C PRO A 224 -10.26 -1.87 19.56
N THR A 225 -9.52 -0.90 20.12
CA THR A 225 -10.04 0.08 21.08
C THR A 225 -10.07 1.46 20.43
N GLU A 226 -10.55 2.47 21.15
CA GLU A 226 -10.54 3.85 20.66
C GLU A 226 -9.11 4.37 20.37
N ALA A 227 -8.15 3.99 21.21
CA ALA A 227 -6.78 4.50 21.15
C ALA A 227 -5.80 3.60 20.39
N LEU A 228 -5.99 2.29 20.46
CA LEU A 228 -5.04 1.32 19.92
C LEU A 228 -5.72 -0.03 19.59
N VAL A 229 -5.00 -0.88 18.88
CA VAL A 229 -5.37 -2.29 18.69
C VAL A 229 -4.54 -3.13 19.64
N SER A 230 -5.18 -3.93 20.49
CA SER A 230 -4.51 -4.94 21.30
C SER A 230 -4.62 -6.30 20.65
N ILE A 231 -3.53 -7.07 20.71
CA ILE A 231 -3.46 -8.45 20.18
C ILE A 231 -2.87 -9.34 21.26
N ASP A 232 -3.66 -10.28 21.74
CA ASP A 232 -3.26 -11.29 22.72
C ASP A 232 -3.00 -12.63 22.01
N ILE A 233 -1.98 -13.36 22.46
CA ILE A 233 -1.55 -14.63 21.88
C ILE A 233 -1.72 -15.74 22.90
N ASN A 234 -2.50 -16.75 22.55
CA ASN A 234 -2.77 -17.90 23.40
C ASN A 234 -2.24 -19.19 22.76
N SER A 235 -1.52 -20.00 23.51
CA SER A 235 -1.01 -21.30 23.07
C SER A 235 -2.12 -22.34 22.88
N GLY A 236 -3.27 -22.17 23.56
CA GLY A 236 -4.40 -23.05 23.47
C GLY A 236 -4.04 -24.51 23.76
N ARG A 237 -4.46 -25.41 22.86
CA ARG A 237 -4.19 -26.86 22.97
C ARG A 237 -2.90 -27.28 22.24
N SER A 238 -2.00 -26.35 21.96
CA SER A 238 -0.69 -26.61 21.33
C SER A 238 0.28 -27.28 22.30
N THR A 239 -0.01 -28.52 22.71
CA THR A 239 0.77 -29.24 23.75
C THR A 239 1.66 -30.35 23.15
N LYS A 240 1.99 -30.27 21.85
CA LYS A 240 2.78 -31.29 21.16
C LYS A 240 4.26 -31.28 21.52
N GLU A 241 4.77 -30.20 22.05
CA GLU A 241 6.16 -30.06 22.45
C GLU A 241 6.32 -30.45 23.92
N HIS A 242 7.39 -31.21 24.22
CA HIS A 242 7.70 -31.62 25.59
C HIS A 242 8.26 -30.49 26.45
N ASN A 243 8.51 -29.30 25.87
CA ASN A 243 9.08 -28.14 26.53
C ASN A 243 8.16 -26.93 26.35
N ILE A 244 7.75 -26.32 27.46
CA ILE A 244 6.88 -25.13 27.49
C ILE A 244 7.50 -23.95 26.72
N GLU A 245 8.82 -23.71 26.88
CA GLU A 245 9.56 -22.66 26.17
C GLU A 245 9.53 -22.86 24.64
N GLN A 246 9.68 -24.08 24.16
CA GLN A 246 9.59 -24.40 22.71
C GLN A 246 8.19 -24.23 22.19
N THR A 247 7.17 -24.63 22.94
CA THR A 247 5.76 -24.44 22.60
C THR A 247 5.47 -22.93 22.47
N ALA A 248 5.89 -22.13 23.45
CA ALA A 248 5.73 -20.69 23.43
C ALA A 248 6.44 -20.05 22.23
N LEU A 249 7.68 -20.45 21.94
CA LEU A 249 8.42 -19.97 20.79
C LEU A 249 7.70 -20.31 19.47
N HIS A 250 7.27 -21.56 19.30
CA HIS A 250 6.60 -22.00 18.09
C HIS A 250 5.29 -21.21 17.86
N THR A 251 4.49 -21.06 18.91
CA THR A 251 3.24 -20.29 18.88
C THR A 251 3.51 -18.83 18.54
N ASN A 252 4.50 -18.21 19.16
CA ASN A 252 4.86 -16.81 18.88
C ASN A 252 5.36 -16.59 17.45
N LEU A 253 6.14 -17.54 16.89
CA LEU A 253 6.61 -17.46 15.50
C LEU A 253 5.47 -17.61 14.48
N GLU A 254 4.51 -18.47 14.77
CA GLU A 254 3.31 -18.63 13.96
C GLU A 254 2.42 -17.38 14.07
N ALA A 255 2.19 -16.91 15.30
CA ALA A 255 1.44 -15.71 15.60
C ALA A 255 2.00 -14.47 14.88
N ALA A 256 3.31 -14.28 14.86
CA ALA A 256 3.95 -13.15 14.19
C ALA A 256 3.60 -13.09 12.69
N ARG A 257 3.55 -14.23 12.01
CA ARG A 257 3.16 -14.32 10.59
C ARG A 257 1.69 -14.04 10.39
N GLU A 258 0.85 -14.62 11.25
CA GLU A 258 -0.60 -14.42 11.17
C GLU A 258 -1.02 -13.00 11.52
N ILE A 259 -0.41 -12.39 12.54
CA ILE A 259 -0.65 -10.98 12.89
C ILE A 259 -0.34 -10.08 11.70
N ALA A 260 0.82 -10.24 11.06
CA ALA A 260 1.17 -9.47 9.88
C ALA A 260 0.16 -9.63 8.74
N ARG A 261 -0.40 -10.84 8.57
CA ARG A 261 -1.48 -11.10 7.61
C ARG A 261 -2.78 -10.40 8.00
N GLN A 262 -3.19 -10.49 9.26
CA GLN A 262 -4.43 -9.88 9.78
C GLN A 262 -4.38 -8.35 9.72
N LEU A 263 -3.23 -7.73 10.02
CA LEU A 263 -3.04 -6.28 9.89
C LEU A 263 -3.30 -5.80 8.47
N ARG A 264 -2.82 -6.55 7.46
CA ARG A 264 -3.07 -6.24 6.04
C ARG A 264 -4.52 -6.51 5.63
N LEU A 265 -5.06 -7.66 6.03
CA LEU A 265 -6.39 -8.10 5.65
C LEU A 265 -7.48 -7.16 6.20
N ARG A 266 -7.37 -6.78 7.48
CA ARG A 266 -8.31 -5.90 8.17
C ARG A 266 -7.97 -4.41 8.01
N ASP A 267 -6.85 -4.07 7.36
CA ASP A 267 -6.27 -2.73 7.25
C ASP A 267 -6.21 -1.98 8.59
N MET A 268 -5.74 -2.68 9.62
CA MET A 268 -5.59 -2.11 10.95
C MET A 268 -4.47 -1.09 10.96
N ALA A 269 -4.73 0.09 11.51
CA ALA A 269 -3.81 1.22 11.51
C ALA A 269 -3.79 1.93 12.86
N GLY A 270 -2.77 2.74 13.05
CA GLY A 270 -2.50 3.42 14.32
C GLY A 270 -1.54 2.63 15.17
N LEU A 271 -1.67 2.73 16.48
CA LEU A 271 -0.86 2.00 17.43
C LEU A 271 -1.39 0.58 17.61
N VAL A 272 -0.51 -0.40 17.55
CA VAL A 272 -0.81 -1.82 17.79
C VAL A 272 0.10 -2.32 18.88
N VAL A 273 -0.48 -2.95 19.90
CA VAL A 273 0.26 -3.58 21.01
C VAL A 273 0.01 -5.07 20.96
N ILE A 274 1.08 -5.84 20.92
CA ILE A 274 1.04 -7.31 20.82
C ILE A 274 1.61 -7.88 22.10
N ASP A 275 0.84 -8.73 22.78
CA ASP A 275 1.22 -9.47 23.96
C ASP A 275 1.72 -10.86 23.53
N PHE A 276 3.05 -11.00 23.40
CA PHE A 276 3.69 -12.27 23.09
C PHE A 276 3.78 -13.16 24.31
N ILE A 277 3.63 -14.47 24.12
CA ILE A 277 3.84 -15.44 25.19
C ILE A 277 5.29 -15.29 25.71
N ASP A 278 5.45 -15.22 27.02
CA ASP A 278 6.73 -15.00 27.66
C ASP A 278 7.77 -16.03 27.24
N GLN A 279 9.01 -15.57 27.06
CA GLN A 279 10.17 -16.38 26.69
C GLN A 279 11.25 -16.22 27.75
N GLU A 280 11.74 -17.33 28.29
CA GLU A 280 12.83 -17.30 29.28
C GLU A 280 14.17 -16.90 28.65
N HIS A 281 14.38 -17.31 27.39
CA HIS A 281 15.63 -17.06 26.69
C HIS A 281 15.56 -15.85 25.75
N HIS A 282 16.41 -14.86 25.98
CA HIS A 282 16.56 -13.69 25.08
C HIS A 282 16.82 -14.04 23.61
N SER A 283 17.46 -15.18 23.34
CA SER A 283 17.67 -15.66 21.98
C SER A 283 16.35 -15.97 21.27
N ASN A 284 15.36 -16.49 21.98
CA ASN A 284 14.03 -16.79 21.46
C ASN A 284 13.22 -15.50 21.24
N THR A 285 13.28 -14.55 22.18
CA THR A 285 12.72 -13.21 22.02
C THR A 285 13.21 -12.55 20.72
N ARG A 286 14.51 -12.60 20.45
CA ARG A 286 15.10 -12.06 19.21
C ARG A 286 14.62 -12.79 17.95
N LYS A 287 14.36 -14.10 18.03
CA LYS A 287 13.78 -14.87 16.90
C LYS A 287 12.36 -14.39 16.58
N VAL A 288 11.54 -14.15 17.62
CA VAL A 288 10.18 -13.63 17.47
C VAL A 288 10.20 -12.22 16.86
N GLU A 289 11.03 -11.31 17.38
CA GLU A 289 11.20 -9.96 16.83
C GLU A 289 11.61 -9.99 15.35
N ARG A 290 12.54 -10.89 14.99
CA ARG A 290 12.97 -11.06 13.60
C ARG A 290 11.84 -11.59 12.72
N ALA A 291 11.12 -12.61 13.19
CA ALA A 291 10.00 -13.19 12.47
C ALA A 291 8.90 -12.15 12.19
N MET A 292 8.59 -11.31 13.18
CA MET A 292 7.63 -10.23 13.01
C MET A 292 8.10 -9.20 11.97
N LYS A 293 9.34 -8.73 12.07
CA LYS A 293 9.94 -7.80 11.09
C LYS A 293 9.95 -8.39 9.68
N ASP A 294 10.27 -9.67 9.54
CA ASP A 294 10.30 -10.35 8.25
C ASP A 294 8.89 -10.50 7.65
N ALA A 295 7.90 -10.85 8.46
CA ALA A 295 6.51 -10.95 8.02
C ALA A 295 5.92 -9.60 7.58
N LEU A 296 6.34 -8.50 8.19
CA LEU A 296 5.89 -7.15 7.87
C LEU A 296 6.54 -6.56 6.59
N LYS A 297 7.61 -7.17 6.06
CA LYS A 297 8.26 -6.69 4.81
C LYS A 297 7.33 -6.66 3.62
N ASN A 298 6.33 -7.53 3.59
CA ASN A 298 5.35 -7.63 2.51
C ASN A 298 4.20 -6.61 2.64
N ASP A 299 4.18 -5.82 3.71
CA ASP A 299 3.17 -4.79 3.90
C ASP A 299 3.53 -3.53 3.11
N ARG A 300 2.55 -2.98 2.39
CA ARG A 300 2.69 -1.73 1.64
C ARG A 300 2.65 -0.50 2.54
N ALA A 301 2.02 -0.61 3.71
CA ALA A 301 1.93 0.46 4.67
C ALA A 301 3.31 0.81 5.27
N ARG A 302 3.46 2.04 5.70
CA ARG A 302 4.62 2.43 6.50
C ARG A 302 4.41 1.91 7.91
N ILE A 303 5.38 1.11 8.40
CA ILE A 303 5.34 0.49 9.72
C ILE A 303 6.58 0.87 10.48
N GLN A 304 6.40 1.15 11.77
CA GLN A 304 7.48 1.25 12.76
C GLN A 304 7.25 0.17 13.79
N VAL A 305 8.29 -0.63 14.08
CA VAL A 305 8.22 -1.77 15.01
C VAL A 305 9.25 -1.59 16.10
N GLY A 306 8.81 -1.67 17.34
CA GLY A 306 9.65 -1.71 18.54
C GLY A 306 10.35 -3.06 18.76
N ARG A 307 10.91 -3.22 19.92
CA ARG A 307 11.38 -4.50 20.48
C ARG A 307 10.33 -5.03 21.45
N ILE A 308 10.42 -6.29 21.81
CA ILE A 308 9.65 -6.84 22.92
C ILE A 308 10.22 -6.26 24.20
N SER A 309 9.35 -5.61 24.99
CA SER A 309 9.72 -5.01 26.28
C SER A 309 9.93 -6.07 27.36
N SER A 310 10.38 -5.63 28.55
CA SER A 310 10.47 -6.50 29.73
C SER A 310 9.12 -7.04 30.21
N PHE A 311 8.02 -6.46 29.73
CA PHE A 311 6.65 -6.91 30.02
C PHE A 311 6.08 -7.86 28.94
N GLY A 312 6.91 -8.37 28.01
CA GLY A 312 6.44 -9.23 26.92
C GLY A 312 5.75 -8.50 25.77
N LEU A 313 5.57 -7.18 25.86
CA LEU A 313 4.79 -6.38 24.90
C LEU A 313 5.65 -5.86 23.75
N MET A 314 5.14 -6.01 22.52
CA MET A 314 5.71 -5.36 21.35
C MET A 314 4.79 -4.24 20.89
N GLU A 315 5.32 -3.03 20.82
CA GLU A 315 4.63 -1.87 20.30
C GLU A 315 4.99 -1.66 18.84
N MET A 316 4.01 -1.34 18.01
CA MET A 316 4.21 -0.96 16.63
C MET A 316 3.19 0.07 16.18
N SER A 317 3.53 0.83 15.15
CA SER A 317 2.60 1.72 14.47
C SER A 317 2.50 1.36 13.00
N ARG A 318 1.28 1.36 12.47
CA ARG A 318 1.01 1.11 11.05
C ARG A 318 0.21 2.26 10.45
N GLN A 319 0.68 2.78 9.32
CA GLN A 319 -0.02 3.81 8.58
C GLN A 319 -1.29 3.25 7.96
N ARG A 320 -2.40 3.98 8.07
CA ARG A 320 -3.66 3.66 7.40
C ARG A 320 -3.52 3.83 5.88
N LEU A 321 -3.96 2.83 5.11
CA LEU A 321 -3.99 2.90 3.65
C LEU A 321 -5.37 3.29 3.12
N ARG A 322 -6.43 2.85 3.82
CA ARG A 322 -7.85 3.12 3.48
C ARG A 322 -8.71 3.04 4.73
N THR A 323 -10.00 3.30 4.61
CA THR A 323 -10.95 3.07 5.71
C THR A 323 -10.98 1.59 6.06
N GLY A 324 -10.81 1.25 7.34
CA GLY A 324 -10.84 -0.14 7.80
C GLY A 324 -12.21 -0.77 7.57
N VAL A 325 -12.22 -2.08 7.28
CA VAL A 325 -13.48 -2.81 7.02
C VAL A 325 -14.47 -2.68 8.19
N LEU A 326 -13.97 -2.75 9.43
CA LEU A 326 -14.80 -2.61 10.62
C LEU A 326 -15.38 -1.19 10.82
N GLU A 327 -14.68 -0.16 10.34
CA GLU A 327 -15.17 1.23 10.41
C GLU A 327 -16.22 1.53 9.32
N ALA A 328 -16.17 0.84 8.19
CA ALA A 328 -17.11 1.03 7.10
C ALA A 328 -18.51 0.51 7.45
N THR A 329 -18.60 -0.53 8.29
CA THR A 329 -19.87 -1.16 8.69
C THR A 329 -20.56 -0.49 9.87
N THR A 330 -19.89 0.37 10.62
CA THR A 330 -20.48 1.10 11.77
C THR A 330 -21.21 2.38 11.34
N ARG A 331 -21.36 2.66 10.06
CA ARG A 331 -21.98 3.87 9.52
C ARG A 331 -23.38 3.65 8.90
N GLU A 332 -23.99 2.48 9.12
CA GLU A 332 -25.40 2.27 8.83
C GLU A 332 -26.26 2.55 10.12
#